data_40a36962e09557e92fec93c27b49f075
#
_entry.id   40a36962e09557e92fec93c27b49f075
#
_cell.length_a   1.000
_cell.length_b   1.000
_cell.length_c   1.000
_cell.angle_alpha   90.00
_cell.angle_beta   90.00
_cell.angle_gamma   90.00
#
_symmetry.space_group_name_H-M   'P 1'
#
loop_
_entity.id
_entity.type
_entity.pdbx_description
1 polymer ?
#
loop_
_entity_poly.entity_id
_entity_poly.type
_entity_poly.pdbx_seq_one_letter_code
_entity_poly.pdbx_strand_id
1 'polypeptide(L)'
;MDDARTLIIGGTGTVGSAVLTEALRRGMTGLRVMSRDAQRLTGLPDGVEGVVGDLGDPFAATPAFDGVQQVFLALTGTPTELYETTVAVNHAVAAGVRRIVYLSVQDLDRAPQVPHNSAKLAVESLLEHSGVEVCFLRVNNFFQNDVWYLDAIRDGVYPQPLGGTGVSRVDVRDIAEVAVSALTAGSEVAGPIDVAGPTAWTGEATAAALSAALGKTVTYGGDDLVAWRESSLAAMPSWLVYDYERMYSGFQRDGLIASPEAIARLTAILGHAPRSYEDYVREVLVPAF
;
A
#
# COMPACT_ATOMS: atom_id res chain seq x y z
N MET A 1 -18.86 -22.27 -0.71
CA MET A 1 -17.68 -21.47 -0.42
C MET A 1 -17.50 -21.50 1.08
N ASP A 2 -16.32 -21.90 1.55
CA ASP A 2 -16.02 -21.93 2.99
C ASP A 2 -16.17 -20.50 3.50
N ASP A 3 -16.97 -20.30 4.54
CA ASP A 3 -17.24 -18.97 5.16
C ASP A 3 -16.02 -18.56 6.01
N ALA A 4 -14.87 -18.47 5.32
CA ALA A 4 -13.58 -18.23 5.93
C ALA A 4 -13.53 -16.80 6.47
N ARG A 5 -13.42 -16.63 7.80
CA ARG A 5 -13.27 -15.30 8.40
C ARG A 5 -11.94 -14.68 8.01
N THR A 6 -12.02 -13.50 7.39
CA THR A 6 -10.86 -12.73 6.93
C THR A 6 -10.68 -11.48 7.76
N LEU A 7 -9.54 -11.33 8.43
CA LEU A 7 -9.16 -10.13 9.16
C LEU A 7 -8.40 -9.18 8.25
N ILE A 8 -8.84 -7.93 8.18
CA ILE A 8 -8.17 -6.84 7.45
C ILE A 8 -7.53 -5.90 8.47
N ILE A 9 -6.23 -5.99 8.63
CA ILE A 9 -5.43 -5.08 9.45
C ILE A 9 -5.01 -3.90 8.57
N GLY A 10 -5.24 -2.67 9.06
CA GLY A 10 -5.11 -1.45 8.24
C GLY A 10 -6.35 -1.15 7.39
N GLY A 11 -7.48 -1.82 7.64
CA GLY A 11 -8.72 -1.72 6.86
C GLY A 11 -9.38 -0.33 6.82
N THR A 12 -8.96 0.59 7.69
CA THR A 12 -9.41 2.00 7.71
C THR A 12 -8.43 2.95 7.00
N GLY A 13 -7.33 2.43 6.45
CA GLY A 13 -6.33 3.19 5.68
C GLY A 13 -6.57 3.10 4.17
N THR A 14 -5.76 3.79 3.37
CA THR A 14 -5.91 3.91 1.91
C THR A 14 -5.98 2.54 1.21
N VAL A 15 -5.03 1.66 1.46
CA VAL A 15 -4.99 0.33 0.81
C VAL A 15 -6.03 -0.61 1.41
N GLY A 16 -6.10 -0.67 2.75
CA GLY A 16 -7.02 -1.61 3.43
C GLY A 16 -8.49 -1.34 3.16
N SER A 17 -8.90 -0.07 3.04
CA SER A 17 -10.28 0.28 2.66
C SER A 17 -10.60 -0.09 1.21
N ALA A 18 -9.63 0.03 0.31
CA ALA A 18 -9.78 -0.43 -1.07
C ALA A 18 -9.90 -1.97 -1.13
N VAL A 19 -9.10 -2.69 -0.35
CA VAL A 19 -9.21 -4.16 -0.22
C VAL A 19 -10.57 -4.57 0.33
N LEU A 20 -11.06 -3.89 1.37
CA LEU A 20 -12.39 -4.13 1.92
C LEU A 20 -13.48 -3.91 0.87
N THR A 21 -13.41 -2.80 0.14
CA THR A 21 -14.36 -2.47 -0.94
C THR A 21 -14.36 -3.54 -2.02
N GLU A 22 -13.20 -3.97 -2.47
CA GLU A 22 -13.06 -4.99 -3.50
C GLU A 22 -13.51 -6.37 -3.01
N ALA A 23 -13.22 -6.74 -1.76
CA ALA A 23 -13.70 -7.98 -1.15
C ALA A 23 -15.23 -8.05 -1.12
N LEU A 24 -15.89 -6.96 -0.71
CA LEU A 24 -17.34 -6.84 -0.73
C LEU A 24 -17.90 -6.90 -2.17
N ARG A 25 -17.27 -6.20 -3.12
CA ARG A 25 -17.66 -6.22 -4.54
C ARG A 25 -17.64 -7.64 -5.13
N ARG A 26 -16.67 -8.46 -4.67
CA ARG A 26 -16.59 -9.90 -5.07
C ARG A 26 -17.48 -10.82 -4.23
N GLY A 27 -18.29 -10.28 -3.32
CA GLY A 27 -19.23 -11.05 -2.51
C GLY A 27 -18.57 -11.85 -1.39
N MET A 28 -17.37 -11.46 -0.92
CA MET A 28 -16.77 -12.09 0.26
C MET A 28 -17.60 -11.78 1.50
N THR A 29 -17.74 -12.78 2.36
CA THR A 29 -18.42 -12.70 3.66
C THR A 29 -17.42 -12.97 4.79
N GLY A 30 -17.85 -12.83 6.05
CA GLY A 30 -16.98 -13.07 7.20
C GLY A 30 -15.81 -12.07 7.32
N LEU A 31 -15.98 -10.86 6.78
CA LEU A 31 -14.97 -9.81 6.83
C LEU A 31 -14.93 -9.15 8.20
N ARG A 32 -13.74 -8.99 8.76
CA ARG A 32 -13.46 -8.30 10.01
C ARG A 32 -12.41 -7.22 9.80
N VAL A 33 -12.62 -6.04 10.35
CA VAL A 33 -11.66 -4.92 10.33
C VAL A 33 -11.22 -4.62 11.75
N MET A 34 -9.91 -4.54 11.98
CA MET A 34 -9.34 -4.10 13.26
C MET A 34 -8.89 -2.64 13.17
N SER A 35 -9.21 -1.86 14.20
CA SER A 35 -8.71 -0.50 14.40
C SER A 35 -8.47 -0.22 15.88
N ARG A 36 -7.46 0.61 16.17
CA ARG A 36 -7.23 1.16 17.53
C ARG A 36 -8.31 2.15 17.95
N ASP A 37 -8.92 2.79 16.97
CA ASP A 37 -9.93 3.82 17.18
C ASP A 37 -11.33 3.27 16.84
N ALA A 38 -12.17 3.15 17.86
CA ALA A 38 -13.55 2.68 17.72
C ALA A 38 -14.37 3.58 16.77
N GLN A 39 -14.08 4.87 16.70
CA GLN A 39 -14.79 5.79 15.81
C GLN A 39 -14.58 5.43 14.34
N ARG A 40 -13.40 4.96 13.96
CA ARG A 40 -13.11 4.51 12.60
C ARG A 40 -13.87 3.25 12.19
N LEU A 41 -14.46 2.55 13.17
CA LEU A 41 -15.26 1.34 12.93
C LEU A 41 -16.76 1.64 12.80
N THR A 42 -17.23 2.88 13.12
CA THR A 42 -18.65 3.25 13.08
C THR A 42 -19.14 3.48 11.67
N GLY A 43 -18.52 3.39 10.64
CA GLY A 43 -18.97 3.57 9.25
C GLY A 43 -18.69 2.36 8.37
N LEU A 44 -18.42 1.21 8.98
CA LEU A 44 -18.18 0.00 8.21
C LEU A 44 -19.44 -0.43 7.47
N PRO A 45 -19.29 -0.98 6.24
CA PRO A 45 -20.41 -1.52 5.47
C PRO A 45 -21.15 -2.65 6.20
N ASP A 46 -22.41 -2.84 5.87
CA ASP A 46 -23.21 -3.95 6.40
C ASP A 46 -22.53 -5.31 6.17
N GLY A 47 -22.54 -6.14 7.19
CA GLY A 47 -21.93 -7.47 7.16
C GLY A 47 -20.42 -7.49 7.45
N VAL A 48 -19.81 -6.34 7.72
CA VAL A 48 -18.40 -6.23 8.15
C VAL A 48 -18.32 -6.06 9.67
N GLU A 49 -17.59 -6.95 10.32
CA GLU A 49 -17.36 -6.89 11.77
C GLU A 49 -16.24 -5.90 12.09
N GLY A 50 -16.49 -4.92 12.95
CA GLY A 50 -15.47 -4.04 13.50
C GLY A 50 -14.98 -4.53 14.85
N VAL A 51 -13.66 -4.67 15.04
CA VAL A 51 -13.05 -5.06 16.32
C VAL A 51 -12.04 -4.02 16.75
N VAL A 52 -12.17 -3.51 17.97
CA VAL A 52 -11.16 -2.64 18.57
C VAL A 52 -9.98 -3.49 19.03
N GLY A 53 -8.78 -3.15 18.56
CA GLY A 53 -7.54 -3.82 18.94
C GLY A 53 -6.32 -2.95 18.61
N ASP A 54 -5.31 -3.03 19.46
CA ASP A 54 -4.05 -2.29 19.32
C ASP A 54 -2.87 -3.27 19.32
N LEU A 55 -2.13 -3.32 18.22
CA LEU A 55 -0.92 -4.15 18.12
C LEU A 55 0.23 -3.60 18.99
N GLY A 56 0.16 -2.33 19.41
CA GLY A 56 1.03 -1.75 20.43
C GLY A 56 0.75 -2.31 21.84
N ASP A 57 -0.48 -2.81 22.07
CA ASP A 57 -0.87 -3.62 23.24
C ASP A 57 -1.24 -5.04 22.76
N PRO A 58 -0.28 -5.98 22.76
CA PRO A 58 -0.48 -7.31 22.17
C PRO A 58 -1.68 -8.05 22.77
N PHE A 59 -1.92 -7.90 24.07
CA PHE A 59 -3.01 -8.62 24.74
C PHE A 59 -4.38 -8.05 24.38
N ALA A 60 -4.48 -6.75 24.12
CA ALA A 60 -5.70 -6.10 23.64
C ALA A 60 -6.02 -6.46 22.18
N ALA A 61 -5.03 -6.87 21.37
CA ALA A 61 -5.21 -7.29 20.00
C ALA A 61 -5.76 -8.72 19.85
N THR A 62 -5.59 -9.58 20.86
CA THR A 62 -5.91 -11.02 20.78
C THR A 62 -7.33 -11.30 20.26
N PRO A 63 -8.41 -10.63 20.72
CA PRO A 63 -9.77 -10.96 20.28
C PRO A 63 -9.99 -10.73 18.78
N ALA A 64 -9.19 -9.88 18.13
CA ALA A 64 -9.32 -9.62 16.70
C ALA A 64 -9.02 -10.86 15.85
N PHE A 65 -8.22 -11.80 16.37
CA PHE A 65 -7.81 -13.01 15.67
C PHE A 65 -8.69 -14.23 15.94
N ASP A 66 -9.70 -14.12 16.82
CA ASP A 66 -10.57 -15.24 17.16
C ASP A 66 -11.35 -15.77 15.95
N GLY A 67 -11.11 -17.05 15.61
CA GLY A 67 -11.75 -17.73 14.48
C GLY A 67 -11.33 -17.23 13.10
N VAL A 68 -10.26 -16.41 13.01
CA VAL A 68 -9.73 -15.91 11.74
C VAL A 68 -8.95 -17.01 11.02
N GLN A 69 -9.17 -17.12 9.72
CA GLN A 69 -8.52 -18.10 8.86
C GLN A 69 -7.58 -17.44 7.84
N GLN A 70 -7.83 -16.17 7.52
CA GLN A 70 -7.06 -15.41 6.56
C GLN A 70 -6.81 -13.99 7.09
N VAL A 71 -5.66 -13.42 6.78
CA VAL A 71 -5.30 -12.05 7.17
C VAL A 71 -4.79 -11.28 5.96
N PHE A 72 -5.38 -10.10 5.72
CA PHE A 72 -4.70 -9.06 4.96
C PHE A 72 -3.97 -8.15 5.95
N LEU A 73 -2.67 -8.02 5.80
CA LEU A 73 -1.80 -7.32 6.75
C LEU A 73 -1.12 -6.13 6.07
N ALA A 74 -1.61 -4.93 6.36
CA ALA A 74 -1.07 -3.67 5.87
C ALA A 74 -0.82 -2.72 7.05
N LEU A 75 0.41 -2.69 7.52
CA LEU A 75 0.90 -1.71 8.48
C LEU A 75 2.03 -0.94 7.82
N THR A 76 1.90 0.36 7.77
CA THR A 76 2.91 1.27 7.24
C THR A 76 2.82 2.61 7.92
N GLY A 77 3.95 3.31 7.97
CA GLY A 77 3.97 4.68 8.41
C GLY A 77 3.94 4.87 9.92
N THR A 78 4.51 3.93 10.68
CA THR A 78 4.78 4.11 12.11
C THR A 78 6.22 3.70 12.44
N PRO A 79 6.88 4.34 13.43
CA PRO A 79 8.20 3.90 13.89
C PRO A 79 8.20 2.52 14.52
N THR A 80 7.03 2.01 14.89
CA THR A 80 6.79 0.71 15.54
C THR A 80 6.33 -0.37 14.57
N GLU A 81 6.35 -0.11 13.26
CA GLU A 81 5.84 -1.02 12.23
C GLU A 81 6.38 -2.46 12.37
N LEU A 82 7.68 -2.62 12.55
CA LEU A 82 8.28 -3.95 12.71
C LEU A 82 7.71 -4.68 13.94
N TYR A 83 7.62 -4.00 15.08
CA TYR A 83 7.08 -4.59 16.30
C TYR A 83 5.62 -4.97 16.15
N GLU A 84 4.78 -4.03 15.71
CA GLU A 84 3.34 -4.24 15.54
C GLU A 84 3.04 -5.35 14.52
N THR A 85 3.80 -5.39 13.41
CA THR A 85 3.65 -6.45 12.41
C THR A 85 4.09 -7.81 12.96
N THR A 86 5.18 -7.86 13.74
CA THR A 86 5.61 -9.10 14.41
C THR A 86 4.54 -9.62 15.38
N VAL A 87 3.91 -8.72 16.14
CA VAL A 87 2.80 -9.07 17.04
C VAL A 87 1.62 -9.65 16.24
N ALA A 88 1.24 -9.00 15.12
CA ALA A 88 0.16 -9.49 14.26
C ALA A 88 0.45 -10.90 13.71
N VAL A 89 1.67 -11.15 13.24
CA VAL A 89 2.09 -12.47 12.74
C VAL A 89 2.03 -13.53 13.84
N ASN A 90 2.52 -13.22 15.04
CA ASN A 90 2.47 -14.15 16.17
C ASN A 90 1.02 -14.50 16.57
N HIS A 91 0.12 -13.51 16.61
CA HIS A 91 -1.31 -13.78 16.85
C HIS A 91 -1.95 -14.62 15.74
N ALA A 92 -1.63 -14.33 14.47
CA ALA A 92 -2.13 -15.09 13.35
C ALA A 92 -1.69 -16.57 13.43
N VAL A 93 -0.42 -16.82 13.73
CA VAL A 93 0.11 -18.18 13.90
C VAL A 93 -0.58 -18.88 15.08
N ALA A 94 -0.70 -18.21 16.24
CA ALA A 94 -1.34 -18.77 17.43
C ALA A 94 -2.84 -19.08 17.22
N ALA A 95 -3.53 -18.27 16.41
CA ALA A 95 -4.94 -18.48 16.04
C ALA A 95 -5.16 -19.55 14.94
N GLY A 96 -4.08 -20.10 14.38
CA GLY A 96 -4.17 -21.11 13.31
C GLY A 96 -4.56 -20.53 11.95
N VAL A 97 -4.23 -19.25 11.70
CA VAL A 97 -4.42 -18.61 10.40
C VAL A 97 -3.71 -19.42 9.32
N ARG A 98 -4.39 -19.70 8.22
CA ARG A 98 -3.87 -20.53 7.13
C ARG A 98 -3.13 -19.70 6.07
N ARG A 99 -3.54 -18.43 5.90
CA ARG A 99 -3.00 -17.55 4.84
C ARG A 99 -2.85 -16.11 5.33
N ILE A 100 -1.72 -15.51 4.97
CA ILE A 100 -1.45 -14.08 5.16
C ILE A 100 -1.11 -13.46 3.82
N VAL A 101 -1.81 -12.38 3.47
CA VAL A 101 -1.46 -11.49 2.35
C VAL A 101 -0.84 -10.24 2.95
N TYR A 102 0.45 -10.06 2.75
CA TYR A 102 1.24 -8.99 3.37
C TYR A 102 1.58 -7.89 2.37
N LEU A 103 1.29 -6.64 2.74
CA LEU A 103 1.64 -5.45 1.95
C LEU A 103 3.12 -5.11 2.17
N SER A 104 3.96 -5.51 1.22
CA SER A 104 5.39 -5.27 1.18
C SER A 104 5.74 -4.18 0.16
N VAL A 105 7.01 -4.03 -0.20
CA VAL A 105 7.52 -3.03 -1.15
C VAL A 105 8.35 -3.72 -2.23
N GLN A 106 8.25 -3.23 -3.46
CA GLN A 106 9.07 -3.69 -4.59
C GLN A 106 10.56 -3.37 -4.34
N ASP A 107 11.44 -4.30 -4.72
CA ASP A 107 12.91 -4.14 -4.66
C ASP A 107 13.44 -3.70 -3.27
N LEU A 108 12.76 -4.09 -2.19
CA LEU A 108 13.08 -3.65 -0.82
C LEU A 108 14.50 -4.01 -0.38
N ASP A 109 15.06 -5.10 -0.90
CA ASP A 109 16.42 -5.57 -0.62
C ASP A 109 17.51 -4.70 -1.30
N ARG A 110 17.14 -3.97 -2.36
CA ARG A 110 18.06 -3.04 -3.07
C ARG A 110 18.24 -1.72 -2.34
N ALA A 111 17.34 -1.37 -1.41
CA ALA A 111 17.36 -0.12 -0.66
C ALA A 111 17.15 -0.34 0.85
N PRO A 112 17.99 -1.15 1.54
CA PRO A 112 17.84 -1.44 2.97
C PRO A 112 18.09 -0.22 3.86
N GLN A 113 18.70 0.86 3.34
CA GLN A 113 18.89 2.12 4.08
C GLN A 113 17.60 2.93 4.22
N VAL A 114 16.51 2.55 3.56
CA VAL A 114 15.18 3.12 3.78
C VAL A 114 14.55 2.40 4.96
N PRO A 115 14.20 3.09 6.07
CA PRO A 115 13.78 2.44 7.31
C PRO A 115 12.60 1.47 7.14
N HIS A 116 11.56 1.87 6.40
CA HIS A 116 10.42 0.99 6.17
C HIS A 116 10.77 -0.24 5.31
N ASN A 117 11.74 -0.16 4.39
CA ASN A 117 12.20 -1.34 3.64
C ASN A 117 12.88 -2.35 4.56
N SER A 118 13.75 -1.88 5.47
CA SER A 118 14.41 -2.73 6.46
C SER A 118 13.40 -3.43 7.38
N ALA A 119 12.37 -2.70 7.83
CA ALA A 119 11.31 -3.28 8.64
C ALA A 119 10.57 -4.39 7.86
N LYS A 120 10.21 -4.13 6.60
CA LYS A 120 9.51 -5.09 5.75
C LYS A 120 10.36 -6.30 5.39
N LEU A 121 11.67 -6.14 5.15
CA LEU A 121 12.60 -7.26 4.97
C LEU A 121 12.58 -8.22 6.16
N ALA A 122 12.66 -7.67 7.38
CA ALA A 122 12.61 -8.48 8.58
C ALA A 122 11.27 -9.21 8.73
N VAL A 123 10.17 -8.56 8.37
CA VAL A 123 8.82 -9.17 8.39
C VAL A 123 8.66 -10.23 7.30
N GLU A 124 9.14 -10.02 6.08
CA GLU A 124 9.10 -11.06 5.05
C GLU A 124 9.86 -12.31 5.53
N SER A 125 11.06 -12.13 6.10
CA SER A 125 11.82 -13.25 6.67
C SER A 125 11.08 -13.96 7.82
N LEU A 126 10.41 -13.23 8.71
CA LEU A 126 9.57 -13.82 9.76
C LEU A 126 8.43 -14.66 9.17
N LEU A 127 7.74 -14.13 8.18
CA LEU A 127 6.61 -14.77 7.52
C LEU A 127 7.03 -16.05 6.77
N GLU A 128 8.17 -16.04 6.09
CA GLU A 128 8.73 -17.23 5.41
C GLU A 128 8.99 -18.40 6.37
N HIS A 129 9.29 -18.09 7.64
CA HIS A 129 9.56 -19.09 8.67
C HIS A 129 8.34 -19.37 9.59
N SER A 130 7.20 -18.74 9.35
CA SER A 130 6.01 -18.83 10.20
C SER A 130 5.23 -20.14 10.05
N GLY A 131 5.43 -20.87 8.96
CA GLY A 131 4.63 -22.05 8.60
C GLY A 131 3.24 -21.72 8.04
N VAL A 132 2.89 -20.43 7.88
CA VAL A 132 1.65 -19.97 7.27
C VAL A 132 1.86 -19.81 5.76
N GLU A 133 0.84 -20.04 4.94
CA GLU A 133 0.91 -19.72 3.52
C GLU A 133 0.90 -18.19 3.33
N VAL A 134 1.91 -17.65 2.63
CA VAL A 134 2.09 -16.20 2.48
C VAL A 134 2.09 -15.78 1.02
N CYS A 135 1.41 -14.65 0.76
CA CYS A 135 1.57 -13.86 -0.46
C CYS A 135 2.14 -12.49 -0.09
N PHE A 136 3.30 -12.13 -0.67
CA PHE A 136 3.91 -10.82 -0.50
C PHE A 136 3.48 -9.93 -1.66
N LEU A 137 2.69 -8.90 -1.40
CA LEU A 137 2.38 -7.86 -2.39
C LEU A 137 3.49 -6.81 -2.32
N ARG A 138 4.47 -6.92 -3.18
CA ARG A 138 5.59 -5.98 -3.30
C ARG A 138 5.16 -4.82 -4.18
N VAL A 139 4.57 -3.81 -3.53
CA VAL A 139 3.94 -2.67 -4.21
C VAL A 139 4.95 -1.57 -4.52
N ASN A 140 4.69 -0.84 -5.62
CA ASN A 140 5.38 0.38 -5.99
C ASN A 140 4.72 1.62 -5.33
N ASN A 141 5.24 2.82 -5.53
CA ASN A 141 4.67 4.08 -5.05
C ASN A 141 3.23 4.27 -5.57
N PHE A 142 2.32 4.77 -4.72
CA PHE A 142 0.90 4.86 -5.07
C PHE A 142 0.57 6.14 -5.83
N PHE A 143 -0.33 6.06 -6.81
CA PHE A 143 -0.95 7.24 -7.41
C PHE A 143 -1.67 8.08 -6.37
N GLN A 144 -2.34 7.44 -5.41
CA GLN A 144 -3.11 8.08 -4.35
C GLN A 144 -2.29 8.97 -3.42
N ASN A 145 -0.95 8.87 -3.43
CA ASN A 145 -0.09 9.80 -2.70
C ASN A 145 -0.21 11.24 -3.22
N ASP A 146 -0.67 11.45 -4.45
CA ASP A 146 -0.88 12.77 -5.02
C ASP A 146 -2.00 13.55 -4.33
N VAL A 147 -2.91 12.86 -3.64
CA VAL A 147 -3.98 13.49 -2.84
C VAL A 147 -3.40 14.37 -1.72
N TRP A 148 -2.21 14.04 -1.21
CA TRP A 148 -1.54 14.86 -0.18
C TRP A 148 -1.07 16.21 -0.71
N TYR A 149 -1.00 16.37 -2.03
CA TYR A 149 -0.45 17.55 -2.71
C TYR A 149 -1.50 18.31 -3.53
N LEU A 150 -2.79 18.05 -3.31
CA LEU A 150 -3.87 18.68 -4.08
C LEU A 150 -3.79 20.20 -4.09
N ASP A 151 -3.48 20.82 -2.95
CA ASP A 151 -3.39 22.29 -2.87
C ASP A 151 -2.20 22.82 -3.68
N ALA A 152 -1.03 22.20 -3.59
CA ALA A 152 0.12 22.57 -4.41
C ALA A 152 -0.15 22.38 -5.91
N ILE A 153 -0.85 21.30 -6.29
CA ILE A 153 -1.24 21.05 -7.68
C ILE A 153 -2.28 22.10 -8.12
N ARG A 154 -3.20 22.50 -7.24
CA ARG A 154 -4.12 23.66 -7.51
C ARG A 154 -3.36 24.95 -7.75
N ASP A 155 -2.25 25.15 -7.04
CA ASP A 155 -1.38 26.32 -7.22
C ASP A 155 -0.41 26.19 -8.41
N GLY A 156 -0.47 25.07 -9.15
CA GLY A 156 0.30 24.86 -10.38
C GLY A 156 1.67 24.24 -10.16
N VAL A 157 1.91 23.54 -9.03
CA VAL A 157 3.17 22.85 -8.74
C VAL A 157 2.93 21.40 -8.34
N TYR A 158 3.67 20.48 -8.95
CA TYR A 158 3.75 19.08 -8.53
C TYR A 158 5.01 18.89 -7.67
N PRO A 159 4.90 18.70 -6.35
CA PRO A 159 6.04 18.83 -5.43
C PRO A 159 6.72 17.50 -5.05
N GLN A 160 6.23 16.33 -5.50
CA GLN A 160 6.90 15.07 -5.19
C GLN A 160 8.23 14.94 -5.95
N PRO A 161 9.39 14.80 -5.28
CA PRO A 161 10.70 14.80 -5.94
C PRO A 161 11.05 13.42 -6.50
N LEU A 162 10.27 12.96 -7.50
CA LEU A 162 10.36 11.61 -8.08
C LEU A 162 11.62 11.38 -8.90
N GLY A 163 12.31 12.44 -9.32
CA GLY A 163 13.48 12.34 -10.18
C GLY A 163 13.16 12.14 -11.66
N GLY A 164 14.24 11.95 -12.43
CA GLY A 164 14.19 11.74 -13.87
C GLY A 164 14.38 10.29 -14.33
N THR A 165 14.65 9.35 -13.39
CA THR A 165 14.90 7.93 -13.74
C THR A 165 13.61 7.17 -14.01
N GLY A 166 12.57 7.44 -13.23
CA GLY A 166 11.24 6.87 -13.36
C GLY A 166 10.84 5.90 -12.24
N VAL A 167 9.55 5.93 -11.90
CA VAL A 167 8.92 5.09 -10.87
C VAL A 167 7.65 4.48 -11.47
N SER A 168 7.53 3.16 -11.49
CA SER A 168 6.35 2.42 -11.98
C SER A 168 5.21 2.46 -10.96
N ARG A 169 4.74 3.67 -10.67
CA ARG A 169 3.69 3.96 -9.69
C ARG A 169 2.42 3.16 -9.98
N VAL A 170 1.65 2.83 -8.95
CA VAL A 170 0.50 1.92 -9.04
C VAL A 170 -0.78 2.53 -8.48
N ASP A 171 -1.92 2.14 -9.06
CA ASP A 171 -3.24 2.43 -8.50
C ASP A 171 -3.55 1.48 -7.33
N VAL A 172 -4.02 2.02 -6.22
CA VAL A 172 -4.43 1.23 -5.05
C VAL A 172 -5.57 0.25 -5.38
N ARG A 173 -6.38 0.54 -6.40
CA ARG A 173 -7.42 -0.39 -6.87
C ARG A 173 -6.81 -1.69 -7.42
N ASP A 174 -5.69 -1.64 -8.12
CA ASP A 174 -4.99 -2.83 -8.62
C ASP A 174 -4.39 -3.62 -7.45
N ILE A 175 -3.84 -2.94 -6.44
CA ILE A 175 -3.36 -3.59 -5.21
C ILE A 175 -4.52 -4.34 -4.53
N ALA A 176 -5.69 -3.72 -4.43
CA ALA A 176 -6.87 -4.33 -3.83
C ALA A 176 -7.36 -5.57 -4.58
N GLU A 177 -7.40 -5.51 -5.91
CA GLU A 177 -7.79 -6.65 -6.74
C GLU A 177 -6.84 -7.83 -6.59
N VAL A 178 -5.51 -7.59 -6.58
CA VAL A 178 -4.50 -8.64 -6.35
C VAL A 178 -4.60 -9.19 -4.93
N ALA A 179 -4.79 -8.31 -3.93
CA ALA A 179 -4.95 -8.73 -2.54
C ALA A 179 -6.14 -9.68 -2.36
N VAL A 180 -7.31 -9.33 -2.93
CA VAL A 180 -8.51 -10.17 -2.85
C VAL A 180 -8.33 -11.46 -3.65
N SER A 181 -7.68 -11.40 -4.81
CA SER A 181 -7.34 -12.62 -5.56
C SER A 181 -6.43 -13.53 -4.74
N ALA A 182 -5.41 -12.98 -4.04
CA ALA A 182 -4.53 -13.75 -3.17
C ALA A 182 -5.25 -14.31 -1.94
N LEU A 183 -6.27 -13.64 -1.41
CA LEU A 183 -7.09 -14.15 -0.30
C LEU A 183 -8.02 -15.27 -0.74
N THR A 184 -8.55 -15.22 -1.97
CA THR A 184 -9.59 -16.14 -2.45
C THR A 184 -9.09 -17.28 -3.34
N ALA A 185 -7.98 -17.08 -4.05
CA ALA A 185 -7.33 -18.13 -4.84
C ALA A 185 -6.60 -19.11 -3.91
N GLY A 186 -6.46 -20.35 -4.33
CA GLY A 186 -5.57 -21.30 -3.69
C GLY A 186 -4.09 -20.89 -3.84
N SER A 187 -3.18 -21.87 -3.81
CA SER A 187 -1.73 -21.65 -3.98
C SER A 187 -1.31 -21.02 -5.32
N GLU A 188 -2.25 -20.80 -6.24
CA GLU A 188 -1.98 -20.20 -7.57
C GLU A 188 -1.51 -18.74 -7.48
N VAL A 189 -1.92 -18.00 -6.43
CA VAL A 189 -1.51 -16.62 -6.15
C VAL A 189 -0.78 -16.60 -4.80
N ALA A 190 0.48 -17.03 -4.80
CA ALA A 190 1.33 -17.12 -3.61
C ALA A 190 2.74 -16.60 -3.90
N GLY A 191 3.52 -16.41 -2.82
CA GLY A 191 4.89 -15.85 -2.87
C GLY A 191 4.91 -14.37 -3.23
N PRO A 192 6.06 -13.84 -3.67
CA PRO A 192 6.20 -12.43 -4.01
C PRO A 192 5.53 -12.10 -5.35
N ILE A 193 4.73 -11.03 -5.35
CA ILE A 193 4.07 -10.45 -6.53
C ILE A 193 4.40 -8.96 -6.56
N ASP A 194 5.10 -8.52 -7.61
CA ASP A 194 5.30 -7.09 -7.84
C ASP A 194 4.00 -6.49 -8.36
N VAL A 195 3.51 -5.46 -7.67
CA VAL A 195 2.28 -4.74 -8.02
C VAL A 195 2.65 -3.30 -8.37
N ALA A 196 2.71 -3.04 -9.67
CA ALA A 196 3.23 -1.81 -10.23
C ALA A 196 2.41 -1.36 -11.45
N GLY A 197 2.47 -0.06 -11.76
CA GLY A 197 1.85 0.47 -12.96
C GLY A 197 2.61 0.13 -14.23
N PRO A 198 1.95 0.21 -15.39
CA PRO A 198 2.51 -0.22 -16.67
C PRO A 198 3.59 0.74 -17.22
N THR A 199 3.65 1.96 -16.69
CA THR A 199 4.54 3.03 -17.14
C THR A 199 5.36 3.58 -15.98
N ALA A 200 6.65 3.82 -16.21
CA ALA A 200 7.51 4.51 -15.26
C ALA A 200 7.33 6.03 -15.40
N TRP A 201 6.99 6.68 -14.30
CA TRP A 201 6.70 8.11 -14.23
C TRP A 201 7.86 8.87 -13.61
N THR A 202 8.32 9.93 -14.28
CA THR A 202 9.22 10.94 -13.73
C THR A 202 8.42 12.10 -13.14
N GLY A 203 9.06 12.97 -12.37
CA GLY A 203 8.42 14.17 -11.85
C GLY A 203 7.89 15.08 -12.98
N GLU A 204 8.70 15.29 -14.03
CA GLU A 204 8.31 16.08 -15.21
C GLU A 204 7.14 15.44 -15.97
N ALA A 205 7.18 14.14 -16.22
CA ALA A 205 6.09 13.44 -16.91
C ALA A 205 4.78 13.51 -16.12
N THR A 206 4.86 13.39 -14.79
CA THR A 206 3.70 13.51 -13.90
C THR A 206 3.10 14.92 -13.97
N ALA A 207 3.92 15.96 -13.89
CA ALA A 207 3.47 17.35 -14.00
C ALA A 207 2.85 17.65 -15.38
N ALA A 208 3.41 17.10 -16.45
CA ALA A 208 2.85 17.23 -17.80
C ALA A 208 1.47 16.55 -17.93
N ALA A 209 1.30 15.34 -17.38
CA ALA A 209 0.02 14.63 -17.38
C ALA A 209 -1.05 15.40 -16.58
N LEU A 210 -0.69 15.94 -15.42
CA LEU A 210 -1.57 16.80 -14.61
C LEU A 210 -1.96 18.07 -15.37
N SER A 211 -1.00 18.72 -16.05
CA SER A 211 -1.27 19.90 -16.88
C SER A 211 -2.29 19.62 -17.97
N ALA A 212 -2.13 18.50 -18.68
CA ALA A 212 -3.03 18.09 -19.74
C ALA A 212 -4.45 17.80 -19.21
N ALA A 213 -4.57 17.08 -18.10
CA ALA A 213 -5.84 16.70 -17.53
C ALA A 213 -6.61 17.88 -16.90
N LEU A 214 -5.89 18.82 -16.26
CA LEU A 214 -6.49 19.99 -15.60
C LEU A 214 -6.70 21.18 -16.52
N GLY A 215 -6.17 21.15 -17.76
CA GLY A 215 -6.25 22.26 -18.70
C GLY A 215 -5.53 23.53 -18.24
N LYS A 216 -4.55 23.40 -17.34
CA LYS A 216 -3.72 24.49 -16.80
C LYS A 216 -2.28 24.03 -16.62
N THR A 217 -1.34 24.99 -16.56
CA THR A 217 0.06 24.66 -16.32
C THR A 217 0.27 24.15 -14.90
N VAL A 218 0.85 22.97 -14.78
CA VAL A 218 1.42 22.41 -13.56
C VAL A 218 2.90 22.17 -13.84
N THR A 219 3.78 22.78 -13.06
CA THR A 219 5.22 22.64 -13.20
C THR A 219 5.76 21.64 -12.18
N TYR A 220 6.80 20.93 -12.54
CA TYR A 220 7.49 20.07 -11.59
C TYR A 220 8.27 20.91 -10.57
N GLY A 221 8.13 20.60 -9.27
CA GLY A 221 8.80 21.29 -8.17
C GLY A 221 10.31 21.02 -8.05
N GLY A 222 10.80 20.02 -8.80
CA GLY A 222 12.22 19.66 -8.85
C GLY A 222 12.63 18.58 -7.84
N ASP A 223 13.94 18.30 -7.83
CA ASP A 223 14.57 17.17 -7.13
C ASP A 223 15.33 17.57 -5.87
N ASP A 224 15.19 18.82 -5.40
CA ASP A 224 15.87 19.30 -4.19
C ASP A 224 15.26 18.67 -2.94
N LEU A 225 15.91 17.61 -2.43
CA LEU A 225 15.48 16.91 -1.22
C LEU A 225 15.64 17.74 0.05
N VAL A 226 16.54 18.74 0.06
CA VAL A 226 16.67 19.63 1.22
C VAL A 226 15.47 20.55 1.33
N ALA A 227 15.11 21.21 0.22
CA ALA A 227 13.91 22.06 0.16
C ALA A 227 12.63 21.24 0.42
N TRP A 228 12.52 20.03 -0.15
CA TRP A 228 11.39 19.12 0.11
C TRP A 228 11.30 18.78 1.60
N ARG A 229 12.39 18.39 2.25
CA ARG A 229 12.44 18.07 3.68
C ARG A 229 11.97 19.26 4.53
N GLU A 230 12.51 20.45 4.28
CA GLU A 230 12.16 21.65 5.04
C GLU A 230 10.66 21.97 4.95
N SER A 231 10.08 21.89 3.76
CA SER A 231 8.64 22.10 3.58
C SER A 231 7.80 20.99 4.23
N SER A 232 8.24 19.74 4.14
CA SER A 232 7.50 18.56 4.66
C SER A 232 7.48 18.50 6.19
N LEU A 233 8.53 18.99 6.87
CA LEU A 233 8.58 19.04 8.34
C LEU A 233 7.49 19.93 8.97
N ALA A 234 6.88 20.83 8.20
CA ALA A 234 5.76 21.63 8.67
C ALA A 234 4.44 20.82 8.80
N ALA A 235 4.30 19.71 8.05
CA ALA A 235 3.07 18.93 7.96
C ALA A 235 3.21 17.47 8.41
N MET A 236 4.43 16.94 8.42
CA MET A 236 4.70 15.53 8.72
C MET A 236 5.69 15.35 9.88
N PRO A 237 5.59 14.27 10.66
CA PRO A 237 6.55 13.98 11.72
C PRO A 237 7.94 13.70 11.14
N SER A 238 8.98 14.10 11.86
CA SER A 238 10.38 14.06 11.38
C SER A 238 10.86 12.66 10.95
N TRP A 239 10.42 11.61 11.64
CA TRP A 239 10.77 10.24 11.27
C TRP A 239 10.22 9.84 9.90
N LEU A 240 9.01 10.29 9.54
CA LEU A 240 8.39 10.01 8.24
C LEU A 240 9.07 10.82 7.12
N VAL A 241 9.41 12.08 7.41
CA VAL A 241 10.16 12.93 6.47
C VAL A 241 11.54 12.33 6.18
N TYR A 242 12.24 11.84 7.22
CA TYR A 242 13.52 11.16 7.04
C TYR A 242 13.40 9.90 6.18
N ASP A 243 12.40 9.07 6.46
CA ASP A 243 12.13 7.84 5.72
C ASP A 243 11.87 8.13 4.23
N TYR A 244 10.98 9.06 3.94
CA TYR A 244 10.63 9.43 2.57
C TYR A 244 11.78 10.14 1.84
N GLU A 245 12.58 10.95 2.53
CA GLU A 245 13.80 11.53 1.94
C GLU A 245 14.75 10.44 1.46
N ARG A 246 14.94 9.37 2.23
CA ARG A 246 15.76 8.21 1.81
C ARG A 246 15.13 7.47 0.63
N MET A 247 13.82 7.28 0.64
CA MET A 247 13.07 6.67 -0.46
C MET A 247 13.21 7.50 -1.75
N TYR A 248 12.94 8.80 -1.70
CA TYR A 248 13.08 9.68 -2.87
C TYR A 248 14.51 9.77 -3.38
N SER A 249 15.51 9.78 -2.50
CA SER A 249 16.91 9.69 -2.90
C SER A 249 17.20 8.41 -3.70
N GLY A 250 16.57 7.30 -3.34
CA GLY A 250 16.62 6.05 -4.11
C GLY A 250 15.95 6.19 -5.47
N PHE A 251 14.77 6.77 -5.52
CA PHE A 251 14.05 6.99 -6.79
C PHE A 251 14.81 7.88 -7.77
N GLN A 252 15.42 8.94 -7.28
CA GLN A 252 16.22 9.86 -8.11
C GLN A 252 17.47 9.18 -8.67
N ARG A 253 18.14 8.34 -7.87
CA ARG A 253 19.37 7.68 -8.26
C ARG A 253 19.13 6.46 -9.16
N ASP A 254 18.24 5.56 -8.75
CA ASP A 254 18.09 4.23 -9.33
C ASP A 254 16.74 4.03 -10.03
N GLY A 255 15.75 4.89 -9.75
CA GLY A 255 14.36 4.64 -10.10
C GLY A 255 13.73 3.51 -9.28
N LEU A 256 12.50 3.17 -9.64
CA LEU A 256 11.81 1.96 -9.17
C LEU A 256 10.91 1.45 -10.30
N ILE A 257 11.54 0.76 -11.27
CA ILE A 257 10.90 0.38 -12.53
C ILE A 257 10.57 -1.12 -12.49
N ALA A 258 9.30 -1.43 -12.73
CA ALA A 258 8.85 -2.82 -12.84
C ALA A 258 9.34 -3.46 -14.15
N SER A 259 9.70 -4.73 -14.09
CA SER A 259 10.08 -5.46 -15.29
C SER A 259 8.88 -5.80 -16.18
N PRO A 260 9.06 -5.97 -17.48
CA PRO A 260 7.99 -6.42 -18.38
C PRO A 260 7.35 -7.74 -17.92
N GLU A 261 8.12 -8.66 -17.34
CA GLU A 261 7.66 -9.95 -16.83
C GLU A 261 6.77 -9.75 -15.60
N ALA A 262 7.13 -8.82 -14.70
CA ALA A 262 6.30 -8.45 -13.53
C ALA A 262 4.95 -7.88 -13.99
N ILE A 263 4.94 -6.97 -14.96
CA ILE A 263 3.71 -6.41 -15.52
C ILE A 263 2.86 -7.47 -16.22
N ALA A 264 3.46 -8.38 -16.97
CA ALA A 264 2.74 -9.47 -17.62
C ALA A 264 2.10 -10.42 -16.59
N ARG A 265 2.82 -10.78 -15.51
CA ARG A 265 2.29 -11.58 -14.41
C ARG A 265 1.15 -10.86 -13.70
N LEU A 266 1.32 -9.58 -13.40
CA LEU A 266 0.30 -8.75 -12.78
C LEU A 266 -0.96 -8.69 -13.64
N THR A 267 -0.82 -8.46 -14.97
CA THR A 267 -1.92 -8.46 -15.94
C THR A 267 -2.68 -9.79 -15.93
N ALA A 268 -1.97 -10.92 -15.85
CA ALA A 268 -2.61 -12.23 -15.79
C ALA A 268 -3.43 -12.43 -14.49
N ILE A 269 -2.93 -11.93 -13.35
CA ILE A 269 -3.64 -12.00 -12.06
C ILE A 269 -4.86 -11.09 -12.05
N LEU A 270 -4.75 -9.87 -12.58
CA LEU A 270 -5.84 -8.89 -12.66
C LEU A 270 -6.91 -9.30 -13.68
N GLY A 271 -6.53 -9.97 -14.76
CA GLY A 271 -7.40 -10.23 -15.92
C GLY A 271 -7.55 -9.03 -16.85
N HIS A 272 -6.86 -7.94 -16.58
CA HIS A 272 -6.78 -6.72 -17.40
C HIS A 272 -5.42 -6.04 -17.22
N ALA A 273 -5.08 -5.10 -18.08
CA ALA A 273 -3.86 -4.31 -17.90
C ALA A 273 -3.94 -3.48 -16.61
N PRO A 274 -2.82 -3.31 -15.85
CA PRO A 274 -2.79 -2.41 -14.71
C PRO A 274 -3.24 -0.99 -15.12
N ARG A 275 -3.92 -0.28 -14.21
CA ARG A 275 -4.46 1.06 -14.47
C ARG A 275 -3.36 2.06 -14.77
N SER A 276 -3.62 2.93 -15.73
CA SER A 276 -2.70 4.01 -16.06
C SER A 276 -2.82 5.19 -15.09
N TYR A 277 -1.78 6.01 -15.00
CA TYR A 277 -1.84 7.23 -14.21
C TYR A 277 -2.82 8.24 -14.80
N GLU A 278 -2.93 8.30 -16.12
CA GLU A 278 -3.88 9.16 -16.84
C GLU A 278 -5.33 8.81 -16.49
N ASP A 279 -5.64 7.51 -16.39
CA ASP A 279 -6.97 7.06 -15.95
C ASP A 279 -7.23 7.45 -14.49
N TYR A 280 -6.26 7.25 -13.61
CA TYR A 280 -6.37 7.69 -12.22
C TYR A 280 -6.59 9.22 -12.12
N VAL A 281 -5.82 10.01 -12.83
CA VAL A 281 -5.99 11.47 -12.82
C VAL A 281 -7.39 11.86 -13.29
N ARG A 282 -7.87 11.28 -14.38
CA ARG A 282 -9.19 11.58 -14.93
C ARG A 282 -10.34 11.14 -14.00
N GLU A 283 -10.23 9.95 -13.42
CA GLU A 283 -11.33 9.31 -12.67
C GLU A 283 -11.38 9.72 -11.22
N VAL A 284 -10.23 9.99 -10.62
CA VAL A 284 -10.10 10.16 -9.15
C VAL A 284 -9.61 11.57 -8.81
N LEU A 285 -8.55 12.04 -9.47
CA LEU A 285 -7.89 13.27 -9.04
C LEU A 285 -8.66 14.51 -9.55
N VAL A 286 -9.03 14.56 -10.85
CA VAL A 286 -9.76 15.69 -11.42
C VAL A 286 -11.09 15.94 -10.68
N PRO A 287 -11.92 14.95 -10.33
CA PRO A 287 -13.12 15.18 -9.54
C PRO A 287 -12.90 15.74 -8.13
N ALA A 288 -11.67 15.67 -7.60
CA ALA A 288 -11.32 16.21 -6.29
C ALA A 288 -10.92 17.70 -6.31
N PHE A 289 -10.81 18.31 -7.51
CA PHE A 289 -10.53 19.74 -7.71
C PHE A 289 -11.79 20.58 -7.80
#